data_185d1803dd624d61882639eb03554326
#
_entry.id   185d1803dd624d61882639eb03554326
#
_cell.length_a   1.000
_cell.length_b   1.000
_cell.length_c   1.000
_cell.angle_alpha   90.00
_cell.angle_beta   90.00
_cell.angle_gamma   90.00
#
_symmetry.space_group_name_H-M   'P 1'
#
loop_
_entity.id
_entity.type
_entity.pdbx_description
1 polymer ?
#
loop_
_entity_poly.entity_id
_entity_poly.type
_entity_poly.pdbx_seq_one_letter_code
_entity_poly.pdbx_strand_id
1 'polypeptide(L)'
;VCCILDGPLDSNKPKKIQKKFGTTTIALQNALDWLLENHVTHVFFESTGQYWVPLFNIFSDSELNLILANPQHIKNVPGRKTDMKDAEWIAQLGRCGLIEPSYIPNPEVMQLRLLTRRLRSYKQRQTQIKNEIHNLLQRANIKLTSYLSDIFSKTGQSLLTLFINGELIDYDNVTACIHKHVKASPEELMEAMNGKLSLEDRFLLAQSLEEYQLYQKLMNKLRSEIIAYIEKEFP
;
A
#
# COMPACT_ATOMS: atom_id res chain seq x y z
N VAL A 1 7.51 -17.12 -18.44
CA VAL A 1 8.03 -17.36 -19.79
C VAL A 1 9.29 -16.54 -19.98
N CYS A 2 10.38 -17.19 -20.42
CA CYS A 2 11.62 -16.54 -20.83
C CYS A 2 11.76 -16.61 -22.35
N CYS A 3 12.33 -15.57 -22.95
CA CYS A 3 12.66 -15.51 -24.37
C CYS A 3 14.09 -15.01 -24.51
N ILE A 4 14.93 -15.79 -25.17
CA ILE A 4 16.30 -15.42 -25.56
C ILE A 4 16.28 -15.03 -27.02
N LEU A 5 16.91 -13.91 -27.35
CA LEU A 5 17.19 -13.46 -28.70
C LEU A 5 18.71 -13.42 -28.87
N ASP A 6 19.25 -14.39 -29.61
CA ASP A 6 20.68 -14.55 -29.88
C ASP A 6 21.01 -14.10 -31.30
N GLY A 7 22.10 -13.37 -31.47
CA GLY A 7 22.63 -12.93 -32.77
C GLY A 7 23.06 -11.45 -32.79
N PRO A 8 23.70 -10.99 -33.86
CA PRO A 8 24.15 -9.61 -34.02
C PRO A 8 23.03 -8.57 -33.88
N LEU A 9 23.32 -7.40 -33.32
CA LEU A 9 22.32 -6.36 -33.05
C LEU A 9 21.65 -5.80 -34.31
N ASP A 10 22.34 -5.83 -35.44
CA ASP A 10 21.88 -5.41 -36.78
C ASP A 10 21.03 -6.47 -37.49
N SER A 11 20.94 -7.69 -36.94
CA SER A 11 20.15 -8.77 -37.55
C SER A 11 18.64 -8.58 -37.28
N ASN A 12 17.86 -8.54 -38.34
CA ASN A 12 16.38 -8.50 -38.24
C ASN A 12 15.76 -9.86 -37.87
N LYS A 13 16.54 -10.94 -37.83
CA LYS A 13 16.07 -12.29 -37.52
C LYS A 13 17.05 -13.00 -36.55
N PRO A 14 17.09 -12.57 -35.27
CA PRO A 14 17.87 -13.26 -34.27
C PRO A 14 17.32 -14.67 -34.03
N LYS A 15 18.18 -15.60 -33.63
CA LYS A 15 17.79 -16.93 -33.18
C LYS A 15 16.94 -16.76 -31.91
N LYS A 16 15.72 -17.29 -31.93
CA LYS A 16 14.77 -17.21 -30.80
C LYS A 16 14.70 -18.55 -30.10
N ILE A 17 14.89 -18.52 -28.77
CA ILE A 17 14.71 -19.67 -27.87
C ILE A 17 13.72 -19.23 -26.77
N GLN A 18 12.65 -20.02 -26.57
CA GLN A 18 11.65 -19.73 -25.54
C GLN A 18 11.46 -20.93 -24.62
N LYS A 19 11.35 -20.68 -23.33
CA LYS A 19 11.10 -21.72 -22.32
C LYS A 19 10.18 -21.18 -21.20
N LYS A 20 9.29 -22.04 -20.70
CA LYS A 20 8.45 -21.73 -19.54
C LYS A 20 9.09 -22.33 -18.29
N PHE A 21 9.14 -21.54 -17.24
CA PHE A 21 9.57 -21.95 -15.90
C PHE A 21 8.46 -21.69 -14.91
N GLY A 22 8.45 -22.43 -13.80
CA GLY A 22 7.64 -22.10 -12.64
C GLY A 22 8.18 -20.87 -11.89
N THR A 23 7.51 -20.50 -10.81
CA THR A 23 7.88 -19.34 -9.98
C THR A 23 8.36 -19.75 -8.57
N THR A 24 8.57 -21.05 -8.34
CA THR A 24 9.21 -21.53 -7.10
C THR A 24 10.72 -21.20 -7.15
N THR A 25 11.35 -21.11 -5.99
CA THR A 25 12.80 -20.82 -5.88
C THR A 25 13.63 -21.75 -6.77
N ILE A 26 13.35 -23.07 -6.73
CA ILE A 26 14.04 -24.07 -7.57
C ILE A 26 13.80 -23.81 -9.06
N ALA A 27 12.57 -23.46 -9.44
CA ALA A 27 12.26 -23.21 -10.84
C ALA A 27 12.91 -21.91 -11.37
N LEU A 28 13.05 -20.90 -10.50
CA LEU A 28 13.78 -19.67 -10.83
C LEU A 28 15.28 -19.91 -10.89
N GLN A 29 15.84 -20.76 -10.02
CA GLN A 29 17.23 -21.19 -10.11
C GLN A 29 17.51 -21.93 -11.44
N ASN A 30 16.64 -22.88 -11.81
CA ASN A 30 16.74 -23.55 -13.10
C ASN A 30 16.61 -22.58 -14.29
N ALA A 31 15.87 -21.49 -14.13
CA ALA A 31 15.78 -20.45 -15.15
C ALA A 31 17.10 -19.66 -15.25
N LEU A 32 17.73 -19.34 -14.13
CA LEU A 32 19.05 -18.71 -14.08
C LEU A 32 20.09 -19.58 -14.75
N ASP A 33 20.19 -20.86 -14.37
CA ASP A 33 21.13 -21.82 -14.93
C ASP A 33 20.97 -21.92 -16.46
N TRP A 34 19.72 -22.03 -16.92
CA TRP A 34 19.40 -22.06 -18.34
C TRP A 34 19.81 -20.76 -19.07
N LEU A 35 19.69 -19.60 -18.47
CA LEU A 35 20.14 -18.33 -19.06
C LEU A 35 21.66 -18.29 -19.17
N LEU A 36 22.38 -18.73 -18.12
CA LEU A 36 23.85 -18.80 -18.12
C LEU A 36 24.39 -19.81 -19.15
N GLU A 37 23.78 -21.00 -19.25
CA GLU A 37 24.12 -22.03 -20.26
C GLU A 37 23.96 -21.50 -21.70
N ASN A 38 23.03 -20.58 -21.92
CA ASN A 38 22.82 -19.93 -23.21
C ASN A 38 23.61 -18.62 -23.38
N HIS A 39 24.58 -18.35 -22.52
CA HIS A 39 25.48 -17.18 -22.59
C HIS A 39 24.74 -15.84 -22.61
N VAL A 40 23.58 -15.76 -21.92
CA VAL A 40 22.83 -14.52 -21.78
C VAL A 40 23.63 -13.54 -20.93
N THR A 41 23.71 -12.28 -21.36
CA THR A 41 24.40 -11.21 -20.63
C THR A 41 23.46 -10.20 -20.01
N HIS A 42 22.27 -10.00 -20.59
CA HIS A 42 21.28 -9.01 -20.14
C HIS A 42 19.93 -9.66 -19.98
N VAL A 43 19.26 -9.38 -18.85
CA VAL A 43 17.90 -9.86 -18.58
C VAL A 43 16.98 -8.67 -18.34
N PHE A 44 15.95 -8.58 -19.15
CA PHE A 44 14.92 -7.54 -19.06
C PHE A 44 13.65 -8.14 -18.50
N PHE A 45 13.06 -7.50 -17.52
CA PHE A 45 11.81 -7.93 -16.89
C PHE A 45 10.95 -6.75 -16.44
N GLU A 46 9.64 -6.95 -16.46
CA GLU A 46 8.66 -5.90 -16.17
C GLU A 46 8.44 -5.70 -14.66
N SER A 47 8.33 -4.45 -14.20
CA SER A 47 8.12 -4.07 -12.80
C SER A 47 6.67 -4.19 -12.34
N THR A 48 5.91 -5.18 -12.83
CA THR A 48 4.51 -5.36 -12.44
C THR A 48 4.38 -5.91 -11.02
N GLY A 49 3.75 -5.15 -10.14
CA GLY A 49 3.49 -5.53 -8.75
C GLY A 49 4.75 -5.92 -7.97
N GLN A 50 4.73 -7.09 -7.35
CA GLN A 50 5.86 -7.68 -6.60
C GLN A 50 6.45 -8.92 -7.30
N TYR A 51 5.96 -9.28 -8.48
CA TYR A 51 6.34 -10.53 -9.16
C TYR A 51 7.79 -10.58 -9.62
N TRP A 52 8.40 -9.43 -9.84
CA TRP A 52 9.80 -9.30 -10.24
C TRP A 52 10.80 -9.51 -9.09
N VAL A 53 10.38 -9.25 -7.84
CA VAL A 53 11.25 -9.26 -6.66
C VAL A 53 11.91 -10.63 -6.41
N PRO A 54 11.17 -11.78 -6.40
CA PRO A 54 11.80 -13.09 -6.24
C PRO A 54 12.81 -13.43 -7.33
N LEU A 55 12.50 -13.05 -8.57
CA LEU A 55 13.40 -13.24 -9.71
C LEU A 55 14.65 -12.39 -9.54
N PHE A 56 14.49 -11.11 -9.21
CA PHE A 56 15.62 -10.21 -8.97
C PHE A 56 16.53 -10.73 -7.85
N ASN A 57 15.95 -11.14 -6.71
CA ASN A 57 16.73 -11.64 -5.56
C ASN A 57 17.55 -12.90 -5.89
N ILE A 58 17.07 -13.78 -6.80
CA ILE A 58 17.81 -14.98 -7.19
C ILE A 58 18.87 -14.65 -8.25
N PHE A 59 18.59 -13.70 -9.14
CA PHE A 59 19.47 -13.38 -10.24
C PHE A 59 20.53 -12.33 -9.89
N SER A 60 20.34 -11.53 -8.84
CA SER A 60 21.23 -10.43 -8.48
C SER A 60 22.65 -10.85 -8.09
N ASP A 61 22.82 -12.10 -7.63
CA ASP A 61 24.13 -12.66 -7.27
C ASP A 61 24.88 -13.24 -8.46
N SER A 62 24.31 -13.16 -9.67
CA SER A 62 24.93 -13.64 -10.91
C SER A 62 25.62 -12.53 -11.69
N GLU A 63 26.36 -12.89 -12.75
CA GLU A 63 27.03 -11.93 -13.64
C GLU A 63 26.06 -11.27 -14.65
N LEU A 64 24.74 -11.54 -14.55
CA LEU A 64 23.74 -11.01 -15.47
C LEU A 64 23.46 -9.51 -15.20
N ASN A 65 23.40 -8.72 -16.25
CA ASN A 65 22.90 -7.36 -16.19
C ASN A 65 21.38 -7.37 -16.10
N LEU A 66 20.84 -7.07 -14.92
CA LEU A 66 19.40 -7.08 -14.65
C LEU A 66 18.79 -5.71 -14.92
N ILE A 67 17.84 -5.65 -15.83
CA ILE A 67 17.18 -4.41 -16.25
C ILE A 67 15.68 -4.51 -15.98
N LEU A 68 15.24 -3.75 -14.98
CA LEU A 68 13.83 -3.66 -14.63
C LEU A 68 13.16 -2.60 -15.50
N ALA A 69 12.19 -3.01 -16.31
CA ALA A 69 11.50 -2.15 -17.24
C ALA A 69 10.18 -1.61 -16.67
N ASN A 70 9.87 -0.34 -16.95
CA ASN A 70 8.60 0.25 -16.58
C ASN A 70 7.48 -0.23 -17.52
N PRO A 71 6.39 -0.84 -16.99
CA PRO A 71 5.27 -1.31 -17.80
C PRO A 71 4.64 -0.24 -18.70
N GLN A 72 4.63 1.01 -18.27
CA GLN A 72 4.05 2.11 -19.06
C GLN A 72 4.88 2.40 -20.32
N HIS A 73 6.20 2.32 -20.23
CA HIS A 73 7.08 2.50 -21.37
C HIS A 73 6.90 1.36 -22.39
N ILE A 74 6.81 0.12 -21.92
CA ILE A 74 6.60 -1.06 -22.78
C ILE A 74 5.23 -1.00 -23.50
N LYS A 75 4.17 -0.52 -22.80
CA LYS A 75 2.81 -0.45 -23.35
C LYS A 75 2.63 0.62 -24.42
N ASN A 76 3.42 1.67 -24.38
CA ASN A 76 3.33 2.78 -25.33
C ASN A 76 3.90 2.46 -26.71
N VAL A 77 4.60 1.33 -26.83
CA VAL A 77 5.11 0.85 -28.13
C VAL A 77 4.06 -0.03 -28.79
N PRO A 78 3.57 0.26 -30.01
CA PRO A 78 2.50 -0.50 -30.67
C PRO A 78 2.89 -1.94 -30.94
N GLY A 79 2.06 -2.92 -30.53
CA GLY A 79 2.29 -4.35 -30.79
C GLY A 79 1.16 -5.25 -30.26
N ARG A 80 1.03 -6.48 -30.76
CA ARG A 80 0.01 -7.45 -30.35
C ARG A 80 0.47 -8.29 -29.15
N LYS A 81 -0.37 -8.42 -28.13
CA LYS A 81 -0.09 -9.08 -26.84
C LYS A 81 -0.61 -10.52 -26.77
N THR A 82 0.31 -11.44 -26.45
CA THR A 82 0.06 -12.71 -25.75
C THR A 82 1.27 -12.96 -24.86
N ASP A 83 1.14 -13.71 -23.73
CA ASP A 83 2.24 -13.90 -22.76
C ASP A 83 3.57 -14.38 -23.41
N MET A 84 3.49 -15.23 -24.43
CA MET A 84 4.66 -15.66 -25.21
C MET A 84 5.26 -14.53 -26.05
N LYS A 85 4.40 -13.65 -26.57
CA LYS A 85 4.81 -12.48 -27.36
C LYS A 85 5.30 -11.34 -26.47
N ASP A 86 4.80 -11.24 -25.22
CA ASP A 86 5.24 -10.24 -24.28
C ASP A 86 6.72 -10.44 -23.90
N ALA A 87 7.15 -11.69 -23.63
CA ALA A 87 8.55 -11.97 -23.34
C ALA A 87 9.47 -11.70 -24.56
N GLU A 88 9.02 -12.08 -25.77
CA GLU A 88 9.73 -11.76 -27.02
C GLU A 88 9.80 -10.26 -27.26
N TRP A 89 8.70 -9.55 -27.02
CA TRP A 89 8.61 -8.10 -27.20
C TRP A 89 9.56 -7.35 -26.26
N ILE A 90 9.59 -7.71 -24.98
CA ILE A 90 10.54 -7.14 -24.03
C ILE A 90 11.97 -7.40 -24.45
N ALA A 91 12.29 -8.62 -24.90
CA ALA A 91 13.62 -8.98 -25.38
C ALA A 91 14.02 -8.17 -26.64
N GLN A 92 13.08 -7.94 -27.57
CA GLN A 92 13.31 -7.10 -28.76
C GLN A 92 13.55 -5.63 -28.38
N LEU A 93 12.72 -5.05 -27.51
CA LEU A 93 12.89 -3.68 -27.03
C LEU A 93 14.23 -3.51 -26.31
N GLY A 94 14.59 -4.47 -25.45
CA GLY A 94 15.87 -4.47 -24.76
C GLY A 94 17.05 -4.51 -25.72
N ARG A 95 16.98 -5.37 -26.70
CA ARG A 95 18.01 -5.50 -27.75
C ARG A 95 18.17 -4.24 -28.59
N CYS A 96 17.08 -3.51 -28.86
CA CYS A 96 17.11 -2.24 -29.57
C CYS A 96 17.51 -1.03 -28.69
N GLY A 97 17.80 -1.23 -27.40
CA GLY A 97 18.13 -0.15 -26.46
C GLY A 97 16.94 0.78 -26.16
N LEU A 98 15.71 0.31 -26.38
CA LEU A 98 14.48 1.10 -26.19
C LEU A 98 13.89 0.97 -24.79
N ILE A 99 14.51 0.22 -23.88
CA ILE A 99 14.09 0.09 -22.49
C ILE A 99 14.93 0.99 -21.61
N GLU A 100 14.28 2.02 -21.04
CA GLU A 100 14.88 2.78 -19.95
C GLU A 100 14.81 1.98 -18.65
N PRO A 101 15.95 1.73 -17.98
CA PRO A 101 15.98 0.98 -16.73
C PRO A 101 15.28 1.74 -15.61
N SER A 102 14.38 1.07 -14.91
CA SER A 102 13.83 1.58 -13.66
C SER A 102 14.87 1.48 -12.55
N TYR A 103 14.95 2.51 -11.73
CA TYR A 103 15.83 2.48 -10.55
C TYR A 103 15.38 1.40 -9.55
N ILE A 104 16.28 0.50 -9.23
CA ILE A 104 16.10 -0.51 -8.18
C ILE A 104 16.85 -0.01 -6.94
N PRO A 105 16.15 0.34 -5.86
CA PRO A 105 16.80 0.74 -4.62
C PRO A 105 17.60 -0.41 -4.01
N ASN A 106 18.57 -0.08 -3.17
CA ASN A 106 19.23 -1.09 -2.34
C ASN A 106 18.22 -1.79 -1.40
N PRO A 107 18.56 -2.97 -0.86
CA PRO A 107 17.66 -3.76 -0.03
C PRO A 107 17.09 -3.00 1.18
N GLU A 108 17.92 -2.18 1.84
CA GLU A 108 17.54 -1.40 3.03
C GLU A 108 16.46 -0.38 2.68
N VAL A 109 16.62 0.35 1.58
CA VAL A 109 15.61 1.30 1.09
C VAL A 109 14.36 0.58 0.61
N MET A 110 14.47 -0.62 0.03
CA MET A 110 13.30 -1.42 -0.36
C MET A 110 12.47 -1.83 0.86
N GLN A 111 13.09 -2.26 1.95
CA GLN A 111 12.40 -2.60 3.20
C GLN A 111 11.75 -1.35 3.83
N LEU A 112 12.46 -0.23 3.88
CA LEU A 112 11.88 1.03 4.37
C LEU A 112 10.66 1.47 3.56
N ARG A 113 10.68 1.29 2.23
CA ARG A 113 9.53 1.56 1.37
C ARG A 113 8.34 0.66 1.67
N LEU A 114 8.54 -0.61 2.00
CA LEU A 114 7.46 -1.51 2.42
C LEU A 114 6.78 -1.00 3.70
N LEU A 115 7.55 -0.67 4.72
CA LEU A 115 7.05 -0.17 5.99
C LEU A 115 6.29 1.16 5.81
N THR A 116 6.88 2.12 5.11
CA THR A 116 6.27 3.44 4.90
C THR A 116 5.01 3.39 4.02
N ARG A 117 4.98 2.52 2.99
CA ARG A 117 3.78 2.27 2.19
C ARG A 117 2.67 1.63 3.02
N ARG A 118 3.01 0.73 3.94
CA ARG A 118 2.03 0.14 4.87
C ARG A 118 1.46 1.20 5.80
N LEU A 119 2.29 2.09 6.33
CA LEU A 119 1.84 3.21 7.16
C LEU A 119 0.88 4.13 6.39
N ARG A 120 1.20 4.46 5.14
CA ARG A 120 0.31 5.24 4.27
C ARG A 120 -1.03 4.53 4.05
N SER A 121 -1.02 3.22 3.79
CA SER A 121 -2.24 2.42 3.63
C SER A 121 -3.12 2.46 4.88
N TYR A 122 -2.54 2.32 6.08
CA TYR A 122 -3.29 2.43 7.34
C TYR A 122 -3.89 3.82 7.54
N LYS A 123 -3.14 4.89 7.22
CA LYS A 123 -3.64 6.26 7.28
C LYS A 123 -4.83 6.48 6.33
N GLN A 124 -4.77 5.95 5.12
CA GLN A 124 -5.88 6.04 4.16
C GLN A 124 -7.13 5.31 4.68
N ARG A 125 -6.99 4.09 5.21
CA ARG A 125 -8.10 3.33 5.80
C ARG A 125 -8.70 4.07 7.01
N GLN A 126 -7.87 4.61 7.90
CA GLN A 126 -8.34 5.40 9.03
C GLN A 126 -9.12 6.64 8.57
N THR A 127 -8.70 7.30 7.48
CA THR A 127 -9.44 8.43 6.90
C THR A 127 -10.81 8.01 6.36
N GLN A 128 -10.90 6.83 5.72
CA GLN A 128 -12.19 6.29 5.27
C GLN A 128 -13.15 6.08 6.45
N ILE A 129 -12.67 5.44 7.52
CA ILE A 129 -13.46 5.22 8.74
C ILE A 129 -13.90 6.54 9.37
N LYS A 130 -13.02 7.54 9.43
CA LYS A 130 -13.40 8.89 9.89
C LYS A 130 -14.56 9.45 9.09
N ASN A 131 -14.52 9.34 7.77
CA ASN A 131 -15.58 9.82 6.89
C ASN A 131 -16.89 9.04 7.10
N GLU A 132 -16.82 7.73 7.33
CA GLU A 132 -17.99 6.90 7.64
C GLU A 132 -18.66 7.34 8.95
N ILE A 133 -17.88 7.55 10.00
CA ILE A 133 -18.39 8.08 11.28
C ILE A 133 -19.01 9.47 11.07
N HIS A 134 -18.34 10.38 10.36
CA HIS A 134 -18.90 11.69 10.06
C HIS A 134 -20.24 11.61 9.32
N ASN A 135 -20.33 10.76 8.29
CA ASN A 135 -21.56 10.57 7.53
C ASN A 135 -22.70 10.01 8.40
N LEU A 136 -22.39 9.07 9.29
CA LEU A 136 -23.34 8.48 10.21
C LEU A 136 -23.89 9.54 11.18
N LEU A 137 -23.02 10.33 11.80
CA LEU A 137 -23.40 11.41 12.71
C LEU A 137 -24.20 12.49 11.98
N GLN A 138 -23.80 12.84 10.75
CA GLN A 138 -24.51 13.82 9.93
C GLN A 138 -25.94 13.36 9.61
N ARG A 139 -26.11 12.08 9.24
CA ARG A 139 -27.43 11.47 8.99
C ARG A 139 -28.31 11.48 10.23
N ALA A 140 -27.73 11.27 11.39
CA ALA A 140 -28.42 11.31 12.69
C ALA A 140 -28.68 12.74 13.23
N ASN A 141 -28.30 13.78 12.48
CA ASN A 141 -28.30 15.18 12.88
C ASN A 141 -27.50 15.47 14.16
N ILE A 142 -26.38 14.78 14.36
CA ILE A 142 -25.43 15.02 15.45
C ILE A 142 -24.33 15.94 14.94
N LYS A 143 -24.15 17.11 15.56
CA LYS A 143 -23.33 18.23 15.06
C LYS A 143 -22.07 18.49 15.91
N LEU A 144 -21.47 17.46 16.48
CA LEU A 144 -20.28 17.59 17.34
C LEU A 144 -19.13 18.35 16.67
N THR A 145 -19.02 18.30 15.34
CA THR A 145 -17.98 19.03 14.57
C THR A 145 -18.17 20.55 14.60
N SER A 146 -19.34 21.06 15.01
CA SER A 146 -19.57 22.50 15.15
C SER A 146 -18.90 23.06 16.42
N TYR A 147 -18.65 22.21 17.39
CA TYR A 147 -18.14 22.61 18.71
C TYR A 147 -16.79 21.96 19.05
N LEU A 148 -16.47 20.84 18.44
CA LEU A 148 -15.19 20.15 18.61
C LEU A 148 -14.34 20.25 17.33
N SER A 149 -13.11 20.70 17.47
CA SER A 149 -12.15 20.74 16.36
C SER A 149 -11.79 19.35 15.83
N ASP A 150 -11.85 18.33 16.68
CA ASP A 150 -11.65 16.91 16.32
C ASP A 150 -12.54 16.01 17.19
N ILE A 151 -13.53 15.36 16.55
CA ILE A 151 -14.41 14.40 17.22
C ILE A 151 -13.69 13.07 17.55
N PHE A 152 -12.46 12.88 17.07
CA PHE A 152 -11.61 11.74 17.41
C PHE A 152 -10.64 12.05 18.56
N SER A 153 -10.72 13.25 19.15
CA SER A 153 -10.06 13.59 20.42
C SER A 153 -10.59 12.72 21.56
N LYS A 154 -9.94 12.76 22.73
CA LYS A 154 -10.42 12.03 23.92
C LYS A 154 -11.86 12.40 24.26
N THR A 155 -12.19 13.69 24.33
CA THR A 155 -13.55 14.16 24.56
C THR A 155 -14.52 13.63 23.51
N GLY A 156 -14.19 13.78 22.22
CA GLY A 156 -15.07 13.33 21.15
C GLY A 156 -15.33 11.82 21.21
N GLN A 157 -14.31 11.00 21.43
CA GLN A 157 -14.47 9.55 21.57
C GLN A 157 -15.31 9.19 22.81
N SER A 158 -15.13 9.88 23.95
CA SER A 158 -15.96 9.66 25.15
C SER A 158 -17.43 9.99 24.87
N LEU A 159 -17.72 11.12 24.21
CA LEU A 159 -19.08 11.49 23.81
C LEU A 159 -19.70 10.50 22.82
N LEU A 160 -18.93 10.01 21.84
CA LEU A 160 -19.40 8.96 20.93
C LEU A 160 -19.73 7.66 21.68
N THR A 161 -18.97 7.34 22.73
CA THR A 161 -19.21 6.17 23.58
C THR A 161 -20.53 6.25 24.33
N LEU A 162 -20.97 7.46 24.79
CA LEU A 162 -22.30 7.62 25.38
C LEU A 162 -23.40 7.19 24.39
N PHE A 163 -23.32 7.56 23.13
CA PHE A 163 -24.26 7.12 22.11
C PHE A 163 -24.22 5.61 21.90
N ILE A 164 -23.02 5.03 21.81
CA ILE A 164 -22.82 3.59 21.57
C ILE A 164 -23.48 2.79 22.71
N ASN A 165 -23.26 3.21 23.96
CA ASN A 165 -23.80 2.54 25.15
C ASN A 165 -25.31 2.82 25.34
N GLY A 166 -25.88 3.81 24.67
CA GLY A 166 -27.25 4.23 24.88
C GLY A 166 -27.47 4.95 26.20
N GLU A 167 -26.42 5.59 26.70
CA GLU A 167 -26.46 6.39 27.92
C GLU A 167 -27.24 7.69 27.72
N LEU A 168 -27.75 8.25 28.79
CA LEU A 168 -28.46 9.53 28.76
C LEU A 168 -27.49 10.65 28.37
N ILE A 169 -27.94 11.53 27.49
CA ILE A 169 -27.22 12.74 27.12
C ILE A 169 -27.71 13.87 28.07
N ASP A 170 -27.19 13.84 29.28
CA ASP A 170 -27.46 14.84 30.31
C ASP A 170 -26.18 15.62 30.66
N TYR A 171 -26.35 16.63 31.53
CA TYR A 171 -25.27 17.52 31.92
C TYR A 171 -24.10 16.79 32.60
N ASP A 172 -24.40 15.83 33.48
CA ASP A 172 -23.41 15.12 34.29
C ASP A 172 -22.56 14.18 33.41
N ASN A 173 -23.23 13.39 32.59
CA ASN A 173 -22.55 12.44 31.66
C ASN A 173 -21.71 13.19 30.62
N VAL A 174 -22.22 14.28 30.04
CA VAL A 174 -21.49 15.08 29.07
C VAL A 174 -20.29 15.77 29.73
N THR A 175 -20.46 16.34 30.93
CA THR A 175 -19.38 16.99 31.68
C THR A 175 -18.28 16.01 32.04
N ALA A 176 -18.62 14.77 32.40
CA ALA A 176 -17.64 13.72 32.68
C ALA A 176 -16.78 13.35 31.46
N CYS A 177 -17.29 13.56 30.25
CA CYS A 177 -16.54 13.31 28.99
C CYS A 177 -15.58 14.44 28.61
N ILE A 178 -15.71 15.64 29.22
CA ILE A 178 -14.91 16.80 28.81
C ILE A 178 -13.50 16.73 29.39
N HIS A 179 -12.53 16.69 28.53
CA HIS A 179 -11.11 16.76 28.86
C HIS A 179 -10.59 18.21 28.72
N LYS A 180 -9.41 18.49 29.30
CA LYS A 180 -8.73 19.78 29.20
C LYS A 180 -8.68 20.33 27.77
N HIS A 181 -8.83 21.64 27.61
CA HIS A 181 -8.75 22.38 26.34
C HIS A 181 -10.00 22.34 25.42
N VAL A 182 -11.11 21.77 25.83
CA VAL A 182 -12.38 21.93 25.12
C VAL A 182 -12.95 23.30 25.49
N LYS A 183 -13.33 24.10 24.47
CA LYS A 183 -13.88 25.44 24.65
C LYS A 183 -15.42 25.43 24.78
N ALA A 184 -16.05 24.42 24.20
CA ALA A 184 -17.49 24.27 24.23
C ALA A 184 -17.96 23.93 25.63
N SER A 185 -19.10 24.53 26.02
CA SER A 185 -19.78 24.23 27.28
C SER A 185 -20.48 22.85 27.19
N PRO A 186 -20.81 22.24 28.36
CA PRO A 186 -21.61 21.01 28.35
C PRO A 186 -22.95 21.18 27.66
N GLU A 187 -23.62 22.32 27.80
CA GLU A 187 -24.92 22.64 27.19
C GLU A 187 -24.80 22.70 25.67
N GLU A 188 -23.76 23.33 25.11
CA GLU A 188 -23.47 23.38 23.67
C GLU A 188 -23.22 21.99 23.11
N LEU A 189 -22.52 21.13 23.85
CA LEU A 189 -22.28 19.75 23.45
C LEU A 189 -23.56 18.92 23.51
N MET A 190 -24.39 19.09 24.52
CA MET A 190 -25.70 18.44 24.60
C MET A 190 -26.61 18.85 23.44
N GLU A 191 -26.63 20.14 23.07
CA GLU A 191 -27.35 20.63 21.90
C GLU A 191 -26.82 19.96 20.60
N ALA A 192 -25.51 19.92 20.43
CA ALA A 192 -24.87 19.25 19.31
C ALA A 192 -25.17 17.75 19.21
N MET A 193 -25.45 17.12 20.34
CA MET A 193 -25.76 15.68 20.47
C MET A 193 -27.27 15.40 20.39
N ASN A 194 -28.13 16.39 20.23
CA ASN A 194 -29.59 16.24 20.15
C ASN A 194 -30.03 15.67 18.79
N GLY A 195 -29.56 14.47 18.48
CA GLY A 195 -29.88 13.69 17.29
C GLY A 195 -30.40 12.30 17.68
N LYS A 196 -30.82 11.51 16.68
CA LYS A 196 -31.34 10.15 16.90
C LYS A 196 -30.51 9.14 16.15
N LEU A 197 -29.91 8.18 16.87
CA LEU A 197 -29.27 6.99 16.34
C LEU A 197 -30.19 5.78 16.56
N SER A 198 -30.45 5.02 15.50
CA SER A 198 -31.08 3.70 15.62
C SER A 198 -30.14 2.71 16.35
N LEU A 199 -30.64 1.53 16.68
CA LEU A 199 -29.81 0.47 17.26
C LEU A 199 -28.72 0.04 16.27
N GLU A 200 -29.06 -0.03 14.98
CA GLU A 200 -28.16 -0.37 13.90
C GLU A 200 -27.07 0.71 13.72
N ASP A 201 -27.45 2.00 13.79
CA ASP A 201 -26.50 3.11 13.72
C ASP A 201 -25.50 3.08 14.89
N ARG A 202 -25.98 2.77 16.10
CA ARG A 202 -25.10 2.61 17.28
C ARG A 202 -24.14 1.45 17.11
N PHE A 203 -24.62 0.32 16.60
CA PHE A 203 -23.78 -0.84 16.32
C PHE A 203 -22.70 -0.52 15.28
N LEU A 204 -23.07 0.14 14.17
CA LEU A 204 -22.12 0.55 13.15
C LEU A 204 -21.11 1.59 13.66
N LEU A 205 -21.57 2.53 14.49
CA LEU A 205 -20.71 3.52 15.14
C LEU A 205 -19.68 2.85 16.06
N ALA A 206 -20.11 1.85 16.84
CA ALA A 206 -19.22 1.08 17.72
C ALA A 206 -18.13 0.36 16.90
N GLN A 207 -18.51 -0.36 15.84
CA GLN A 207 -17.56 -1.03 14.97
C GLN A 207 -16.57 -0.06 14.31
N SER A 208 -17.08 1.04 13.77
CA SER A 208 -16.21 2.05 13.13
C SER A 208 -15.24 2.69 14.14
N LEU A 209 -15.68 2.91 15.39
CA LEU A 209 -14.79 3.46 16.42
C LEU A 209 -13.71 2.45 16.85
N GLU A 210 -14.06 1.18 16.97
CA GLU A 210 -13.08 0.09 17.23
C GLU A 210 -12.05 -0.02 16.10
N GLU A 211 -12.48 0.03 14.86
CA GLU A 211 -11.57 0.01 13.70
C GLU A 211 -10.65 1.24 13.70
N TYR A 212 -11.19 2.43 13.99
CA TYR A 212 -10.40 3.65 14.12
C TYR A 212 -9.29 3.49 15.16
N GLN A 213 -9.63 2.98 16.35
CA GLN A 213 -8.69 2.76 17.45
C GLN A 213 -7.66 1.68 17.11
N LEU A 214 -8.07 0.62 16.41
CA LEU A 214 -7.18 -0.44 15.92
C LEU A 214 -6.13 0.14 14.97
N TYR A 215 -6.54 0.92 13.96
CA TYR A 215 -5.60 1.53 13.03
C TYR A 215 -4.67 2.53 13.72
N GLN A 216 -5.15 3.27 14.71
CA GLN A 216 -4.32 4.15 15.54
C GLN A 216 -3.20 3.35 16.24
N LYS A 217 -3.55 2.23 16.86
CA LYS A 217 -2.60 1.33 17.52
C LYS A 217 -1.60 0.72 16.54
N LEU A 218 -2.08 0.24 15.39
CA LEU A 218 -1.24 -0.35 14.35
C LEU A 218 -0.26 0.66 13.76
N MET A 219 -0.71 1.90 13.50
CA MET A 219 0.16 2.97 13.01
C MET A 219 1.23 3.36 14.02
N ASN A 220 0.90 3.41 15.31
CA ASN A 220 1.89 3.72 16.35
C ASN A 220 2.98 2.64 16.43
N LYS A 221 2.60 1.35 16.42
CA LYS A 221 3.56 0.25 16.35
C LYS A 221 4.46 0.35 15.11
N LEU A 222 3.87 0.60 13.96
CA LEU A 222 4.61 0.68 12.71
C LEU A 222 5.55 1.90 12.65
N ARG A 223 5.16 3.03 13.26
CA ARG A 223 6.05 4.20 13.39
C ARG A 223 7.28 3.88 14.25
N SER A 224 7.08 3.20 15.38
CA SER A 224 8.20 2.78 16.24
C SER A 224 9.15 1.85 15.49
N GLU A 225 8.60 0.91 14.71
CA GLU A 225 9.40 0.00 13.87
C GLU A 225 10.19 0.74 12.78
N ILE A 226 9.55 1.72 12.11
CA ILE A 226 10.21 2.54 11.10
C ILE A 226 11.36 3.33 11.70
N ILE A 227 11.18 3.92 12.89
CA ILE A 227 12.23 4.68 13.58
C ILE A 227 13.39 3.76 13.93
N ALA A 228 13.11 2.62 14.57
CA ALA A 228 14.14 1.64 14.92
C ALA A 228 14.90 1.13 13.68
N TYR A 229 14.19 0.90 12.58
CA TYR A 229 14.80 0.49 11.32
C TYR A 229 15.73 1.57 10.75
N ILE A 230 15.29 2.83 10.76
CA ILE A 230 16.12 3.96 10.29
C ILE A 230 17.38 4.11 11.15
N GLU A 231 17.25 4.08 12.46
CA GLU A 231 18.38 4.19 13.38
C GLU A 231 19.41 3.05 13.21
N LYS A 232 18.93 1.85 12.84
CA LYS A 232 19.80 0.68 12.62
C LYS A 232 20.51 0.72 11.26
N GLU A 233 19.79 1.03 10.18
CA GLU A 233 20.27 0.84 8.81
C GLU A 233 20.83 2.16 8.19
N PHE A 234 20.51 3.30 8.80
CA PHE A 234 20.93 4.64 8.30
C PHE A 234 21.47 5.50 9.47
N PRO A 235 22.56 5.04 10.13
CA PRO A 235 23.15 5.73 11.30
C PRO A 235 23.74 7.10 10.96
#